data_1c2056d1a43d4c3916ead19c5249bfd0
#
_entry.id   1c2056d1a43d4c3916ead19c5249bfd0
#
_cell.length_a   1.000
_cell.length_b   1.000
_cell.length_c   1.000
_cell.angle_alpha   90.00
_cell.angle_beta   90.00
_cell.angle_gamma   90.00
#
_symmetry.space_group_name_H-M   'P 1'
#
loop_
_entity.id
_entity.type
_entity.pdbx_description
1 polymer ?
#
loop_
_entity_poly.entity_id
_entity_poly.type
_entity_poly.pdbx_seq_one_letter_code
_entity_poly.pdbx_strand_id
1 'polypeptide(L)'
;MRLLCTFVLLLITSVASAAPIKVAVFEGDGVGKSCANLLTILDNSSKIQLEVSRVTTADIVAGKLDEFDVLIHPGGSGSKQGNDLGEDGRQQVRQFVSQGGGFLGVCAGAYLATNDYTWSLNLIDAKVVDRKHWARGTGTVQLELSPSGQDLFKAKSSELEIFYGQGPLLARREWDDPKIPDYESLAIYGSEIAKNGAPNGIMKGTSAAVRCDYGKGRVFCFSAHPELTEGLHYLIPTVVQWLKK
;
A
#
# COMPACT_ATOMS: atom_id res chain seq x y z
N MET A 1 -62.04 17.16 -35.52
CA MET A 1 -60.63 17.60 -35.35
C MET A 1 -60.19 17.11 -33.96
N ARG A 2 -59.49 15.95 -33.92
CA ARG A 2 -59.03 15.35 -32.63
C ARG A 2 -57.55 15.72 -32.46
N LEU A 3 -57.26 16.55 -31.44
CA LEU A 3 -55.85 16.82 -31.03
C LEU A 3 -55.28 15.59 -30.33
N LEU A 4 -54.25 15.00 -30.90
CA LEU A 4 -53.38 14.03 -30.22
C LEU A 4 -52.34 14.81 -29.39
N CYS A 5 -52.43 14.77 -28.06
CA CYS A 5 -51.36 15.25 -27.20
C CYS A 5 -50.36 14.10 -27.01
N THR A 6 -49.18 14.26 -27.66
CA THR A 6 -48.07 13.34 -27.44
C THR A 6 -47.32 13.74 -26.18
N PHE A 7 -47.42 12.89 -25.15
CA PHE A 7 -46.65 13.05 -23.92
C PHE A 7 -45.23 12.48 -24.16
N VAL A 8 -44.23 13.35 -24.19
CA VAL A 8 -42.82 12.97 -24.21
C VAL A 8 -42.39 12.67 -22.77
N LEU A 9 -42.20 11.41 -22.45
CA LEU A 9 -41.67 10.98 -21.16
C LEU A 9 -40.15 11.15 -21.16
N LEU A 10 -39.63 12.20 -20.51
CA LEU A 10 -38.20 12.38 -20.29
C LEU A 10 -37.74 11.37 -19.21
N LEU A 11 -37.05 10.31 -19.63
CA LEU A 11 -36.33 9.41 -18.74
C LEU A 11 -35.07 10.14 -18.22
N ILE A 12 -35.13 10.67 -17.00
CA ILE A 12 -33.97 11.18 -16.29
C ILE A 12 -33.20 9.95 -15.74
N THR A 13 -32.18 9.51 -16.46
CA THR A 13 -31.22 8.51 -15.94
C THR A 13 -30.34 9.19 -14.90
N SER A 14 -30.62 9.00 -13.63
CA SER A 14 -29.70 9.37 -12.55
C SER A 14 -28.45 8.49 -12.66
N VAL A 15 -27.33 9.07 -13.05
CA VAL A 15 -26.02 8.42 -12.90
C VAL A 15 -25.73 8.36 -11.41
N ALA A 16 -25.91 7.20 -10.81
CA ALA A 16 -25.50 6.98 -9.42
C ALA A 16 -23.98 7.14 -9.36
N SER A 17 -23.50 8.21 -8.73
CA SER A 17 -22.07 8.35 -8.40
C SER A 17 -21.70 7.23 -7.43
N ALA A 18 -20.60 6.51 -7.73
CA ALA A 18 -20.09 5.52 -6.81
C ALA A 18 -19.75 6.19 -5.46
N ALA A 19 -20.07 5.52 -4.35
CA ALA A 19 -19.72 6.04 -3.03
C ALA A 19 -18.19 6.23 -2.90
N PRO A 20 -17.73 7.25 -2.18
CA PRO A 20 -16.29 7.47 -1.97
C PRO A 20 -15.66 6.27 -1.27
N ILE A 21 -14.39 5.99 -1.59
CA ILE A 21 -13.60 5.01 -0.86
C ILE A 21 -13.13 5.64 0.44
N LYS A 22 -13.48 5.06 1.56
CA LYS A 22 -13.08 5.52 2.89
C LYS A 22 -11.69 5.00 3.23
N VAL A 23 -10.74 5.92 3.40
CA VAL A 23 -9.32 5.62 3.61
C VAL A 23 -8.90 6.07 5.00
N ALA A 24 -8.45 5.12 5.82
CA ALA A 24 -7.76 5.39 7.07
C ALA A 24 -6.25 5.52 6.82
N VAL A 25 -5.63 6.58 7.28
CA VAL A 25 -4.16 6.74 7.29
C VAL A 25 -3.66 6.71 8.72
N PHE A 26 -2.79 5.76 9.03
CA PHE A 26 -2.25 5.60 10.38
C PHE A 26 -1.48 6.85 10.83
N GLU A 27 -1.81 7.35 12.00
CA GLU A 27 -1.16 8.44 12.70
C GLU A 27 -0.71 7.97 14.09
N GLY A 28 0.58 7.80 14.28
CA GLY A 28 1.13 7.28 15.52
C GLY A 28 2.64 7.32 15.54
N ASP A 29 3.23 6.67 16.54
CA ASP A 29 4.68 6.65 16.68
C ASP A 29 5.32 5.96 15.46
N GLY A 30 6.41 6.54 14.98
CA GLY A 30 7.14 6.01 13.83
C GLY A 30 6.62 6.45 12.46
N VAL A 31 5.55 7.23 12.36
CA VAL A 31 5.12 7.84 11.10
C VAL A 31 6.15 8.89 10.67
N GLY A 32 6.62 8.80 9.43
CA GLY A 32 7.64 9.67 8.85
C GLY A 32 7.07 10.91 8.16
N LYS A 33 7.96 11.85 7.81
CA LYS A 33 7.57 13.12 7.18
C LYS A 33 6.90 12.96 5.81
N SER A 34 7.19 11.87 5.07
CA SER A 34 6.57 11.59 3.76
C SER A 34 5.06 11.36 3.84
N CYS A 35 4.51 11.12 5.05
CA CYS A 35 3.07 11.01 5.26
C CYS A 35 2.32 12.27 4.82
N ALA A 36 2.90 13.46 4.95
CA ALA A 36 2.29 14.70 4.48
C ALA A 36 2.10 14.71 2.96
N ASN A 37 3.08 14.20 2.19
CA ASN A 37 2.96 14.05 0.74
C ASN A 37 1.87 13.04 0.37
N LEU A 38 1.83 11.90 1.08
CA LEU A 38 0.81 10.86 0.89
C LEU A 38 -0.60 11.44 1.08
N LEU A 39 -0.84 12.17 2.18
CA LEU A 39 -2.13 12.82 2.45
C LEU A 39 -2.50 13.83 1.35
N THR A 40 -1.55 14.68 0.95
CA THR A 40 -1.76 15.64 -0.14
C THR A 40 -2.17 14.96 -1.45
N ILE A 41 -1.58 13.80 -1.78
CA ILE A 41 -1.93 13.03 -2.98
C ILE A 41 -3.34 12.45 -2.87
N LEU A 42 -3.70 11.91 -1.72
CA LEU A 42 -5.02 11.34 -1.49
C LEU A 42 -6.11 12.41 -1.56
N ASP A 43 -5.90 13.56 -0.90
CA ASP A 43 -6.84 14.70 -0.87
C ASP A 43 -7.05 15.34 -2.25
N ASN A 44 -6.02 15.34 -3.11
CA ASN A 44 -6.07 15.89 -4.47
C ASN A 44 -6.42 14.84 -5.54
N SER A 45 -6.88 13.64 -5.16
CA SER A 45 -7.27 12.61 -6.12
C SER A 45 -8.53 13.02 -6.87
N SER A 46 -8.38 13.37 -8.16
CA SER A 46 -9.49 13.80 -9.02
C SER A 46 -10.17 12.66 -9.78
N LYS A 47 -9.51 11.51 -9.92
CA LYS A 47 -10.01 10.38 -10.71
C LYS A 47 -10.91 9.44 -9.94
N ILE A 48 -10.75 9.38 -8.61
CA ILE A 48 -11.56 8.58 -7.71
C ILE A 48 -11.95 9.44 -6.49
N GLN A 49 -13.17 9.25 -6.02
CA GLN A 49 -13.62 9.94 -4.80
C GLN A 49 -13.08 9.20 -3.58
N LEU A 50 -12.30 9.90 -2.77
CA LEU A 50 -11.74 9.40 -1.52
C LEU A 50 -12.26 10.22 -0.35
N GLU A 51 -12.55 9.54 0.75
CA GLU A 51 -12.81 10.14 2.06
C GLU A 51 -11.67 9.72 2.99
N VAL A 52 -10.75 10.66 3.28
CA VAL A 52 -9.50 10.38 3.98
C VAL A 52 -9.60 10.83 5.43
N SER A 53 -9.28 9.93 6.36
CA SER A 53 -9.22 10.23 7.79
C SER A 53 -7.93 9.67 8.39
N ARG A 54 -7.43 10.33 9.43
CA ARG A 54 -6.31 9.80 10.23
C ARG A 54 -6.86 8.93 11.34
N VAL A 55 -6.18 7.84 11.62
CA VAL A 55 -6.53 6.92 12.71
C VAL A 55 -5.33 6.67 13.60
N THR A 56 -5.56 6.77 14.90
CA THR A 56 -4.55 6.46 15.93
C THR A 56 -4.61 5.00 16.34
N THR A 57 -3.61 4.53 17.09
CA THR A 57 -3.65 3.21 17.73
C THR A 57 -4.89 3.03 18.60
N ALA A 58 -5.30 4.06 19.35
CA ALA A 58 -6.51 4.00 20.17
C ALA A 58 -7.78 3.81 19.35
N ASP A 59 -7.88 4.47 18.19
CA ASP A 59 -8.99 4.29 17.24
C ASP A 59 -9.03 2.87 16.67
N ILE A 60 -7.86 2.33 16.32
CA ILE A 60 -7.73 0.97 15.78
C ILE A 60 -8.15 -0.06 16.82
N VAL A 61 -7.66 0.05 18.05
CA VAL A 61 -8.00 -0.85 19.16
C VAL A 61 -9.48 -0.75 19.52
N ALA A 62 -10.08 0.44 19.38
CA ALA A 62 -11.52 0.66 19.57
C ALA A 62 -12.41 0.10 18.44
N GLY A 63 -11.83 -0.50 17.38
CA GLY A 63 -12.56 -1.11 16.27
C GLY A 63 -13.03 -0.14 15.18
N LYS A 64 -12.55 1.11 15.16
CA LYS A 64 -12.97 2.10 14.16
C LYS A 64 -12.59 1.73 12.72
N LEU A 65 -11.71 0.74 12.50
CA LEU A 65 -11.38 0.29 11.14
C LEU A 65 -12.60 -0.24 10.37
N ASP A 66 -13.64 -0.70 11.05
CA ASP A 66 -14.88 -1.17 10.42
C ASP A 66 -15.62 -0.07 9.62
N GLU A 67 -15.27 1.20 9.86
CA GLU A 67 -15.85 2.36 9.14
C GLU A 67 -15.13 2.63 7.80
N PHE A 68 -14.01 1.95 7.52
CA PHE A 68 -13.12 2.22 6.40
C PHE A 68 -13.05 1.05 5.41
N ASP A 69 -12.64 1.37 4.19
CA ASP A 69 -12.40 0.38 3.14
C ASP A 69 -10.92 0.00 3.04
N VAL A 70 -10.02 0.97 3.30
CA VAL A 70 -8.57 0.80 3.16
C VAL A 70 -7.85 1.44 4.34
N LEU A 71 -6.87 0.72 4.90
CA LEU A 71 -5.91 1.23 5.87
C LEU A 71 -4.56 1.43 5.20
N ILE A 72 -3.95 2.59 5.38
CA ILE A 72 -2.60 2.91 4.89
C ILE A 72 -1.64 3.08 6.07
N HIS A 73 -0.55 2.29 6.07
CA HIS A 73 0.61 2.51 6.93
C HIS A 73 1.71 3.20 6.12
N PRO A 74 2.02 4.48 6.43
CA PRO A 74 2.96 5.30 5.66
C PRO A 74 4.42 4.96 5.95
N GLY A 75 5.34 5.63 5.23
CA GLY A 75 6.77 5.57 5.48
C GLY A 75 7.17 6.07 6.86
N GLY A 76 8.39 5.70 7.30
CA GLY A 76 8.94 6.08 8.61
C GLY A 76 9.71 4.94 9.28
N SER A 77 9.31 4.50 10.48
CA SER A 77 9.91 3.39 11.21
C SER A 77 8.90 2.27 11.44
N GLY A 78 9.07 1.14 10.76
CA GLY A 78 8.18 -0.02 10.88
C GLY A 78 8.14 -0.59 12.31
N SER A 79 9.28 -0.67 12.99
CA SER A 79 9.33 -1.15 14.37
C SER A 79 8.60 -0.24 15.35
N LYS A 80 8.70 1.09 15.18
CA LYS A 80 7.95 2.02 16.03
C LYS A 80 6.45 1.92 15.77
N GLN A 81 6.01 1.91 14.50
CA GLN A 81 4.59 1.72 14.16
C GLN A 81 4.05 0.40 14.71
N GLY A 82 4.78 -0.72 14.55
CA GLY A 82 4.36 -2.03 15.04
C GLY A 82 4.32 -2.13 16.58
N ASN A 83 5.25 -1.46 17.26
CA ASN A 83 5.27 -1.41 18.73
C ASN A 83 4.18 -0.47 19.28
N ASP A 84 3.91 0.65 18.61
CA ASP A 84 2.83 1.57 18.96
C ASP A 84 1.45 0.90 18.85
N LEU A 85 1.22 0.12 17.79
CA LEU A 85 0.01 -0.70 17.67
C LEU A 85 -0.19 -1.69 18.82
N GLY A 86 0.90 -2.16 19.44
CA GLY A 86 0.82 -3.27 20.39
C GLY A 86 0.28 -4.54 19.72
N GLU A 87 0.06 -5.62 20.50
CA GLU A 87 -0.52 -6.85 19.93
C GLU A 87 -1.99 -6.65 19.56
N ASP A 88 -2.75 -5.95 20.42
CA ASP A 88 -4.18 -5.71 20.18
C ASP A 88 -4.43 -4.93 18.89
N GLY A 89 -3.67 -3.84 18.65
CA GLY A 89 -3.79 -3.08 17.42
C GLY A 89 -3.38 -3.89 16.18
N ARG A 90 -2.30 -4.68 16.27
CA ARG A 90 -1.89 -5.58 15.18
C ARG A 90 -2.97 -6.64 14.89
N GLN A 91 -3.61 -7.18 15.92
CA GLN A 91 -4.72 -8.12 15.76
C GLN A 91 -5.91 -7.46 15.07
N GLN A 92 -6.30 -6.25 15.46
CA GLN A 92 -7.36 -5.50 14.81
C GLN A 92 -7.07 -5.25 13.32
N VAL A 93 -5.83 -4.88 12.97
CA VAL A 93 -5.45 -4.73 11.56
C VAL A 93 -5.57 -6.05 10.78
N ARG A 94 -5.07 -7.17 11.32
CA ARG A 94 -5.21 -8.49 10.69
C ARG A 94 -6.68 -8.87 10.50
N GLN A 95 -7.51 -8.62 11.50
CA GLN A 95 -8.94 -8.90 11.46
C GLN A 95 -9.63 -8.06 10.38
N PHE A 96 -9.40 -6.74 10.36
CA PHE A 96 -9.91 -5.82 9.35
C PHE A 96 -9.61 -6.33 7.94
N VAL A 97 -8.34 -6.65 7.64
CA VAL A 97 -7.96 -7.13 6.32
C VAL A 97 -8.61 -8.48 6.03
N SER A 98 -8.58 -9.43 6.97
CA SER A 98 -9.15 -10.76 6.76
C SER A 98 -10.65 -10.75 6.50
N GLN A 99 -11.37 -9.73 6.96
CA GLN A 99 -12.81 -9.54 6.77
C GLN A 99 -13.17 -8.81 5.47
N GLY A 100 -12.20 -8.26 4.75
CA GLY A 100 -12.43 -7.64 3.44
C GLY A 100 -11.80 -6.26 3.26
N GLY A 101 -11.20 -5.70 4.31
CA GLY A 101 -10.48 -4.43 4.24
C GLY A 101 -9.22 -4.51 3.38
N GLY A 102 -8.82 -3.37 2.80
CA GLY A 102 -7.57 -3.23 2.07
C GLY A 102 -6.44 -2.71 2.96
N PHE A 103 -5.22 -3.23 2.77
CA PHE A 103 -4.02 -2.72 3.45
C PHE A 103 -3.01 -2.22 2.44
N LEU A 104 -2.56 -0.97 2.58
CA LEU A 104 -1.45 -0.40 1.83
C LEU A 104 -0.29 -0.08 2.78
N GLY A 105 0.85 -0.74 2.58
CA GLY A 105 2.09 -0.42 3.26
C GLY A 105 3.06 0.33 2.34
N VAL A 106 3.56 1.49 2.77
CA VAL A 106 4.61 2.23 2.04
C VAL A 106 5.87 2.27 2.90
N CYS A 107 7.00 1.83 2.37
CA CYS A 107 8.31 1.83 3.05
C CYS A 107 8.24 1.15 4.44
N ALA A 108 8.08 1.91 5.52
CA ALA A 108 7.88 1.37 6.87
C ALA A 108 6.67 0.46 6.96
N GLY A 109 5.55 0.81 6.31
CA GLY A 109 4.36 -0.02 6.23
C GLY A 109 4.60 -1.34 5.48
N ALA A 110 5.52 -1.37 4.51
CA ALA A 110 5.92 -2.60 3.84
C ALA A 110 6.77 -3.51 4.75
N TYR A 111 7.66 -2.94 5.60
CA TYR A 111 8.31 -3.72 6.68
C TYR A 111 7.27 -4.32 7.62
N LEU A 112 6.29 -3.50 8.02
CA LEU A 112 5.25 -3.88 8.97
C LEU A 112 4.38 -5.04 8.46
N ALA A 113 4.10 -5.09 7.15
CA ALA A 113 3.29 -6.14 6.52
C ALA A 113 3.94 -7.52 6.53
N THR A 114 5.28 -7.61 6.61
CA THR A 114 6.03 -8.90 6.57
C THR A 114 5.69 -9.83 7.74
N ASN A 115 6.19 -11.06 7.70
CA ASN A 115 6.20 -11.99 8.84
C ASN A 115 7.61 -12.20 9.42
N ASP A 116 8.50 -11.21 9.27
CA ASP A 116 9.94 -11.33 9.55
C ASP A 116 10.38 -10.74 10.90
N TYR A 117 9.51 -9.99 11.57
CA TYR A 117 9.81 -9.33 12.85
C TYR A 117 8.74 -9.61 13.90
N THR A 118 9.10 -9.52 15.18
CA THR A 118 8.15 -9.71 16.30
C THR A 118 7.05 -8.66 16.37
N TRP A 119 7.27 -7.51 15.75
CA TRP A 119 6.33 -6.39 15.64
C TRP A 119 5.59 -6.35 14.31
N SER A 120 5.80 -7.32 13.42
CA SER A 120 5.12 -7.42 12.11
C SER A 120 3.65 -7.77 12.24
N LEU A 121 2.88 -7.40 11.21
CA LEU A 121 1.46 -7.73 11.05
C LEU A 121 1.23 -9.16 10.55
N ASN A 122 2.23 -9.79 9.94
CA ASN A 122 2.10 -11.13 9.34
C ASN A 122 1.00 -11.17 8.26
N LEU A 123 0.96 -10.18 7.38
CA LEU A 123 0.00 -10.09 6.28
C LEU A 123 0.50 -10.73 4.98
N ILE A 124 1.82 -10.83 4.82
CA ILE A 124 2.47 -11.43 3.64
C ILE A 124 3.61 -12.35 4.07
N ASP A 125 3.78 -13.48 3.36
CA ASP A 125 4.95 -14.36 3.57
C ASP A 125 6.20 -13.76 2.92
N ALA A 126 6.82 -12.84 3.65
CA ALA A 126 8.00 -12.10 3.20
C ALA A 126 9.05 -11.96 4.28
N LYS A 127 10.31 -12.20 3.91
CA LYS A 127 11.50 -11.82 4.67
C LYS A 127 12.11 -10.56 4.10
N VAL A 128 12.85 -9.83 4.93
CA VAL A 128 13.66 -8.69 4.54
C VAL A 128 15.10 -9.13 4.32
N VAL A 129 15.54 -9.03 3.08
CA VAL A 129 16.92 -9.32 2.70
C VAL A 129 17.84 -8.24 3.28
N ASP A 130 18.96 -8.66 3.86
CA ASP A 130 19.96 -7.75 4.46
C ASP A 130 19.40 -6.78 5.52
N ARG A 131 18.82 -7.33 6.56
CA ARG A 131 18.28 -6.58 7.71
C ARG A 131 19.33 -5.71 8.42
N LYS A 132 20.62 -6.09 8.32
CA LYS A 132 21.72 -5.38 8.97
C LYS A 132 21.98 -4.01 8.33
N HIS A 133 21.93 -3.94 7.01
CA HIS A 133 22.25 -2.72 6.28
C HIS A 133 20.97 -2.04 5.73
N TRP A 134 19.89 -2.00 6.54
CA TRP A 134 18.64 -1.31 6.15
C TRP A 134 18.89 0.15 5.75
N ALA A 135 19.85 0.84 6.42
CA ALA A 135 20.24 2.23 6.15
C ALA A 135 21.25 2.36 5.00
N ARG A 136 21.07 1.55 3.93
CA ARG A 136 21.98 1.47 2.78
C ARG A 136 22.06 2.73 1.92
N GLY A 137 21.35 3.78 2.25
CA GLY A 137 21.30 5.05 1.51
C GLY A 137 19.95 5.29 0.84
N THR A 138 19.81 6.48 0.27
CA THR A 138 18.59 6.93 -0.42
C THR A 138 18.94 7.48 -1.80
N GLY A 139 17.95 7.50 -2.71
CA GLY A 139 18.11 8.05 -4.06
C GLY A 139 17.13 7.41 -5.04
N THR A 140 17.22 7.80 -6.31
CA THR A 140 16.44 7.21 -7.39
C THR A 140 17.00 5.84 -7.77
N VAL A 141 16.10 4.89 -7.94
CA VAL A 141 16.39 3.52 -8.41
C VAL A 141 15.46 3.17 -9.56
N GLN A 142 15.91 2.24 -10.41
CA GLN A 142 15.10 1.66 -11.46
C GLN A 142 14.35 0.44 -10.93
N LEU A 143 13.07 0.35 -11.24
CA LEU A 143 12.24 -0.83 -11.06
C LEU A 143 11.97 -1.49 -12.40
N GLU A 144 11.93 -2.83 -12.41
CA GLU A 144 11.46 -3.65 -13.51
C GLU A 144 10.07 -4.19 -13.14
N LEU A 145 9.08 -3.87 -13.97
CA LEU A 145 7.68 -4.26 -13.73
C LEU A 145 7.38 -5.63 -14.34
N SER A 146 6.68 -6.47 -13.59
CA SER A 146 6.04 -7.66 -14.17
C SER A 146 4.89 -7.25 -15.11
N PRO A 147 4.39 -8.15 -15.97
CA PRO A 147 3.19 -7.87 -16.79
C PRO A 147 1.98 -7.43 -15.96
N SER A 148 1.76 -8.06 -14.81
CA SER A 148 0.69 -7.67 -13.87
C SER A 148 0.94 -6.29 -13.24
N GLY A 149 2.21 -5.94 -12.99
CA GLY A 149 2.60 -4.62 -12.51
C GLY A 149 2.36 -3.55 -13.56
N GLN A 150 2.73 -3.80 -14.81
CA GLN A 150 2.45 -2.88 -15.92
C GLN A 150 0.95 -2.65 -16.10
N ASP A 151 0.15 -3.71 -16.05
CA ASP A 151 -1.30 -3.59 -16.20
C ASP A 151 -1.94 -2.81 -15.06
N LEU A 152 -1.61 -3.12 -13.80
CA LEU A 152 -2.15 -2.42 -12.63
C LEU A 152 -1.77 -0.94 -12.63
N PHE A 153 -0.51 -0.63 -12.93
CA PHE A 153 0.01 0.74 -12.91
C PHE A 153 -0.31 1.52 -14.19
N LYS A 154 -0.89 0.85 -15.21
CA LYS A 154 -1.10 1.43 -16.54
C LYS A 154 0.19 2.04 -17.10
N ALA A 155 1.31 1.37 -16.81
CA ALA A 155 2.63 1.81 -17.20
C ALA A 155 2.88 1.55 -18.69
N LYS A 156 3.44 2.55 -19.38
CA LYS A 156 3.79 2.42 -20.81
C LYS A 156 5.10 1.69 -21.05
N SER A 157 5.94 1.59 -20.00
CA SER A 157 7.22 0.91 -20.00
C SER A 157 7.23 -0.20 -18.96
N SER A 158 8.03 -1.23 -19.18
CA SER A 158 8.36 -2.25 -18.16
C SER A 158 9.33 -1.72 -17.09
N GLU A 159 9.84 -0.51 -17.25
CA GLU A 159 10.79 0.12 -16.34
C GLU A 159 10.22 1.45 -15.86
N LEU A 160 10.46 1.78 -14.59
CA LEU A 160 10.19 3.10 -14.04
C LEU A 160 11.22 3.48 -12.97
N GLU A 161 11.50 4.77 -12.87
CA GLU A 161 12.36 5.33 -11.85
C GLU A 161 11.53 5.78 -10.66
N ILE A 162 12.00 5.45 -9.45
CA ILE A 162 11.31 5.76 -8.21
C ILE A 162 12.30 6.13 -7.11
N PHE A 163 11.89 7.01 -6.20
CA PHE A 163 12.69 7.33 -5.03
C PHE A 163 12.68 6.18 -4.03
N TYR A 164 13.87 5.70 -3.67
CA TYR A 164 14.10 4.73 -2.62
C TYR A 164 14.53 5.43 -1.32
N GLY A 165 13.77 5.22 -0.26
CA GLY A 165 13.97 5.82 1.06
C GLY A 165 14.26 4.78 2.15
N GLN A 166 15.04 3.73 1.84
CA GLN A 166 15.41 2.66 2.78
C GLN A 166 14.26 1.70 3.14
N GLY A 167 13.33 1.50 2.22
CA GLY A 167 12.31 0.46 2.37
C GLY A 167 12.87 -0.97 2.33
N PRO A 168 12.08 -1.98 2.67
CA PRO A 168 12.54 -3.37 2.76
C PRO A 168 12.92 -3.95 1.39
N LEU A 169 14.00 -4.69 1.34
CA LEU A 169 14.28 -5.57 0.22
C LEU A 169 13.50 -6.86 0.44
N LEU A 170 12.36 -7.01 -0.24
CA LEU A 170 11.46 -8.13 0.00
C LEU A 170 11.87 -9.38 -0.79
N ALA A 171 11.88 -10.52 -0.14
CA ALA A 171 11.94 -11.84 -0.76
C ALA A 171 10.94 -12.78 -0.08
N ARG A 172 10.48 -13.82 -0.79
CA ARG A 172 9.64 -14.84 -0.16
C ARG A 172 10.37 -15.50 0.98
N ARG A 173 9.68 -15.70 2.09
CA ARG A 173 10.22 -16.40 3.25
C ARG A 173 10.09 -17.91 3.10
N GLU A 174 9.12 -18.35 2.29
CA GLU A 174 8.81 -19.76 2.08
C GLU A 174 8.39 -20.46 3.37
N TRP A 175 7.63 -19.76 4.18
CA TRP A 175 7.06 -20.30 5.41
C TRP A 175 5.73 -20.98 5.10
N ASP A 176 5.66 -22.28 5.35
CA ASP A 176 4.46 -23.08 5.14
C ASP A 176 3.41 -22.84 6.26
N ASP A 177 2.85 -21.63 6.28
CA ASP A 177 1.72 -21.27 7.14
C ASP A 177 0.55 -20.81 6.26
N PRO A 178 -0.53 -21.61 6.15
CA PRO A 178 -1.66 -21.30 5.27
C PRO A 178 -2.42 -20.02 5.68
N LYS A 179 -2.12 -19.44 6.85
CA LYS A 179 -2.71 -18.18 7.30
C LYS A 179 -1.96 -16.95 6.80
N ILE A 180 -0.74 -17.12 6.32
CA ILE A 180 0.11 -16.03 5.83
C ILE A 180 0.38 -16.27 4.35
N PRO A 181 -0.33 -15.57 3.45
CA PRO A 181 -0.28 -15.88 2.03
C PRO A 181 1.05 -15.48 1.39
N ASP A 182 1.43 -16.25 0.38
CA ASP A 182 2.41 -15.85 -0.60
C ASP A 182 1.96 -14.57 -1.33
N TYR A 183 2.93 -13.76 -1.73
CA TYR A 183 2.68 -12.55 -2.50
C TYR A 183 3.06 -12.71 -3.97
N GLU A 184 2.43 -11.93 -4.84
CA GLU A 184 2.86 -11.70 -6.21
C GLU A 184 3.78 -10.48 -6.26
N SER A 185 4.96 -10.62 -6.89
CA SER A 185 5.86 -9.49 -7.14
C SER A 185 5.46 -8.75 -8.41
N LEU A 186 5.07 -7.49 -8.24
CA LEU A 186 4.67 -6.60 -9.35
C LEU A 186 5.82 -5.78 -9.91
N ALA A 187 6.83 -5.56 -9.08
CA ALA A 187 8.07 -4.89 -9.46
C ALA A 187 9.24 -5.43 -8.66
N ILE A 188 10.39 -5.52 -9.29
CA ILE A 188 11.67 -5.82 -8.66
C ILE A 188 12.65 -4.65 -8.85
N TYR A 189 13.68 -4.57 -8.02
CA TYR A 189 14.74 -3.58 -8.19
C TYR A 189 15.66 -3.97 -9.33
N GLY A 190 15.71 -3.18 -10.40
CA GLY A 190 16.65 -3.32 -11.54
C GLY A 190 18.01 -2.65 -11.29
N SER A 191 18.02 -1.61 -10.44
CA SER A 191 19.24 -0.95 -9.97
C SER A 191 19.37 -1.03 -8.45
N GLU A 192 20.47 -0.50 -7.89
CA GLU A 192 20.72 -0.60 -6.45
C GLU A 192 21.33 0.65 -5.84
N ILE A 193 21.15 0.78 -4.53
CA ILE A 193 21.90 1.68 -3.66
C ILE A 193 22.62 0.81 -2.63
N ALA A 194 23.94 0.83 -2.65
CA ALA A 194 24.81 0.05 -1.76
C ALA A 194 25.81 0.96 -1.06
N LYS A 195 25.32 1.84 -0.19
CA LYS A 195 26.12 2.73 0.66
C LYS A 195 26.17 2.19 2.09
N ASN A 196 26.95 2.84 2.94
CA ASN A 196 27.05 2.57 4.38
C ASN A 196 27.40 1.10 4.69
N GLY A 197 28.26 0.47 3.87
CA GLY A 197 28.71 -0.90 4.06
C GLY A 197 27.75 -1.97 3.56
N ALA A 198 26.65 -1.61 2.92
CA ALA A 198 25.77 -2.60 2.30
C ALA A 198 26.49 -3.35 1.17
N PRO A 199 26.32 -4.68 1.06
CA PRO A 199 26.95 -5.44 -0.02
C PRO A 199 26.37 -5.05 -1.37
N ASN A 200 27.24 -5.01 -2.40
CA ASN A 200 26.81 -4.84 -3.78
C ASN A 200 26.03 -6.05 -4.28
N GLY A 201 25.03 -5.81 -5.14
CA GLY A 201 24.21 -6.85 -5.77
C GLY A 201 23.09 -7.40 -4.89
N ILE A 202 22.99 -7.01 -3.60
CA ILE A 202 22.02 -7.56 -2.67
C ILE A 202 20.59 -7.01 -2.93
N MET A 203 20.47 -5.82 -3.50
CA MET A 203 19.20 -5.15 -3.74
C MET A 203 18.55 -5.59 -5.05
N LYS A 204 19.35 -5.78 -6.10
CA LYS A 204 18.85 -6.16 -7.41
C LYS A 204 18.09 -7.48 -7.37
N GLY A 205 16.96 -7.52 -8.09
CA GLY A 205 16.10 -8.70 -8.18
C GLY A 205 15.20 -8.90 -6.95
N THR A 206 15.37 -8.14 -5.84
CA THR A 206 14.43 -8.21 -4.71
C THR A 206 13.14 -7.47 -5.04
N SER A 207 12.03 -7.91 -4.45
CA SER A 207 10.72 -7.32 -4.73
C SER A 207 10.59 -5.92 -4.15
N ALA A 208 10.11 -4.97 -4.96
CA ALA A 208 9.92 -3.56 -4.64
C ALA A 208 8.43 -3.16 -4.52
N ALA A 209 7.56 -3.88 -5.22
CA ALA A 209 6.12 -3.75 -5.08
C ALA A 209 5.48 -5.15 -5.10
N VAL A 210 4.64 -5.43 -4.12
CA VAL A 210 4.04 -6.76 -3.93
C VAL A 210 2.56 -6.65 -3.57
N ARG A 211 1.80 -7.70 -3.93
CA ARG A 211 0.39 -7.81 -3.55
C ARG A 211 0.00 -9.24 -3.22
N CYS A 212 -1.04 -9.39 -2.41
CA CYS A 212 -1.72 -10.67 -2.20
C CYS A 212 -3.17 -10.46 -1.76
N ASP A 213 -3.94 -11.55 -1.75
CA ASP A 213 -5.18 -11.63 -0.98
C ASP A 213 -4.85 -12.12 0.44
N TYR A 214 -5.53 -11.57 1.45
CA TYR A 214 -5.43 -12.01 2.85
C TYR A 214 -6.86 -12.20 3.40
N GLY A 215 -7.27 -13.44 3.55
CA GLY A 215 -8.66 -13.73 3.86
C GLY A 215 -9.60 -13.22 2.76
N LYS A 216 -10.53 -12.34 3.12
CA LYS A 216 -11.43 -11.69 2.15
C LYS A 216 -10.88 -10.37 1.61
N GLY A 217 -9.85 -9.80 2.23
CA GLY A 217 -9.26 -8.51 1.86
C GLY A 217 -8.05 -8.63 0.96
N ARG A 218 -7.36 -7.51 0.79
CA ARG A 218 -6.21 -7.38 -0.09
C ARG A 218 -5.08 -6.62 0.59
N VAL A 219 -3.86 -7.00 0.27
CA VAL A 219 -2.65 -6.36 0.76
C VAL A 219 -1.83 -5.87 -0.42
N PHE A 220 -1.31 -4.66 -0.30
CA PHE A 220 -0.35 -4.11 -1.23
C PHE A 220 0.80 -3.43 -0.47
N CYS A 221 2.03 -3.61 -0.92
CA CYS A 221 3.19 -2.95 -0.34
C CYS A 221 4.05 -2.33 -1.42
N PHE A 222 4.43 -1.06 -1.22
CA PHE A 222 5.54 -0.40 -1.89
C PHE A 222 6.74 -0.36 -0.95
N SER A 223 7.87 -0.92 -1.35
CA SER A 223 9.13 -0.73 -0.65
C SER A 223 9.70 0.67 -0.89
N ALA A 224 9.56 1.20 -2.10
CA ALA A 224 9.94 2.55 -2.50
C ALA A 224 8.82 3.57 -2.24
N HIS A 225 9.05 4.83 -2.60
CA HIS A 225 8.19 5.97 -2.27
C HIS A 225 7.54 6.60 -3.51
N PRO A 226 6.42 6.09 -4.01
CA PRO A 226 5.69 6.75 -5.09
C PRO A 226 5.20 8.15 -4.70
N GLU A 227 4.91 8.39 -3.40
CA GLU A 227 4.48 9.69 -2.88
C GLU A 227 5.59 10.76 -2.87
N LEU A 228 6.85 10.36 -3.04
CA LEU A 228 8.00 11.25 -3.14
C LEU A 228 8.58 11.30 -4.56
N THR A 229 7.90 10.69 -5.54
CA THR A 229 8.38 10.60 -6.92
C THR A 229 7.45 11.34 -7.85
N GLU A 230 7.93 12.43 -8.42
CA GLU A 230 7.17 13.20 -9.41
C GLU A 230 6.76 12.30 -10.58
N GLY A 231 5.51 12.45 -11.05
CA GLY A 231 4.94 11.62 -12.12
C GLY A 231 4.44 10.25 -11.67
N LEU A 232 4.73 9.78 -10.43
CA LEU A 232 4.25 8.49 -9.90
C LEU A 232 3.19 8.62 -8.81
N HIS A 233 2.79 9.82 -8.43
CA HIS A 233 1.78 10.06 -7.39
C HIS A 233 0.46 9.31 -7.67
N TYR A 234 0.11 9.12 -8.94
CA TYR A 234 -1.10 8.41 -9.35
C TYR A 234 -1.12 6.94 -8.92
N LEU A 235 0.02 6.35 -8.60
CA LEU A 235 0.10 4.96 -8.14
C LEU A 235 -0.62 4.75 -6.80
N ILE A 236 -0.58 5.75 -5.91
CA ILE A 236 -1.25 5.66 -4.61
C ILE A 236 -2.77 5.50 -4.77
N PRO A 237 -3.53 6.43 -5.41
CA PRO A 237 -4.95 6.24 -5.60
C PRO A 237 -5.29 5.03 -6.49
N THR A 238 -4.45 4.68 -7.46
CA THR A 238 -4.66 3.46 -8.27
C THR A 238 -4.65 2.20 -7.40
N VAL A 239 -3.69 2.09 -6.48
CA VAL A 239 -3.61 0.95 -5.56
C VAL A 239 -4.75 0.99 -4.53
N VAL A 240 -5.13 2.16 -4.01
CA VAL A 240 -6.30 2.30 -3.13
C VAL A 240 -7.57 1.79 -3.82
N GLN A 241 -7.76 2.14 -5.10
CA GLN A 241 -8.90 1.63 -5.88
C GLN A 241 -8.84 0.09 -6.06
N TRP A 242 -7.66 -0.48 -6.30
CA TRP A 242 -7.49 -1.92 -6.42
C TRP A 242 -7.76 -2.64 -5.09
N LEU A 243 -7.39 -2.04 -3.95
CA LEU A 243 -7.59 -2.60 -2.62
C LEU A 243 -9.06 -2.65 -2.20
N LYS A 244 -9.89 -1.74 -2.68
CA LYS A 244 -11.34 -1.77 -2.47
C LYS A 244 -11.94 -2.94 -3.26
N LYS A 245 -12.55 -3.89 -2.57
CA LYS A 245 -13.31 -5.02 -3.16
C LYS A 245 -14.76 -4.68 -3.41
#